data_17494e32c206cb04da3357076c2c955e
#
_entry.id   17494e32c206cb04da3357076c2c955e
#
_cell.length_a   1.000
_cell.length_b   1.000
_cell.length_c   1.000
_cell.angle_alpha   90.00
_cell.angle_beta   90.00
_cell.angle_gamma   90.00
#
_symmetry.space_group_name_H-M   'P 1'
#
loop_
_entity.id
_entity.type
_entity.pdbx_description
1 polymer ?
#
loop_
_entity_poly.entity_id
_entity_poly.type
_entity_poly.pdbx_seq_one_letter_code
_entity_poly.pdbx_strand_id
1 'polypeptide(L)'
;MLWLLLSCVNIIHKSNCVSVSRFRQLAKNAREAVSVYASGIHGRGLFCKREISAGEMVIEYAGQQIRSILTDYRERYYDRRGIGCYMFRLDDDVVVDATMSGNAARFINHSCEVRTIVSMYFP
;
A
#
# COMPACT_ATOMS: atom_id res chain seq x y z
N MET A 1 -18.52 -9.39 -13.67
CA MET A 1 -17.76 -8.98 -12.47
C MET A 1 -16.56 -8.18 -12.95
N LEU A 2 -16.64 -6.86 -12.79
CA LEU A 2 -15.68 -5.93 -13.39
C LEU A 2 -14.35 -6.02 -12.63
N TRP A 3 -13.29 -6.43 -13.35
CA TRP A 3 -11.91 -6.37 -12.88
C TRP A 3 -11.45 -4.91 -12.89
N LEU A 4 -11.83 -4.14 -11.90
CA LEU A 4 -11.24 -2.84 -11.64
C LEU A 4 -9.99 -3.05 -10.78
N LEU A 5 -8.87 -3.34 -11.44
CA LEU A 5 -7.55 -3.05 -10.91
C LEU A 5 -7.54 -1.57 -10.49
N LEU A 6 -7.15 -1.31 -9.26
CA LEU A 6 -7.13 0.01 -8.62
C LEU A 6 -6.61 1.10 -9.55
N SER A 7 -7.48 1.89 -10.14
CA SER A 7 -7.11 2.91 -11.11
C SER A 7 -6.63 4.22 -10.51
N CYS A 8 -6.65 4.43 -9.21
CA CYS A 8 -6.08 5.61 -8.54
C CYS A 8 -6.04 5.37 -7.03
N VAL A 9 -5.00 4.73 -6.53
CA VAL A 9 -4.77 4.71 -5.09
C VAL A 9 -3.75 5.80 -4.76
N ASN A 10 -4.20 6.86 -4.10
CA ASN A 10 -3.29 7.77 -3.44
C ASN A 10 -2.82 7.10 -2.15
N ILE A 11 -1.62 6.55 -2.17
CA ILE A 11 -0.95 6.05 -0.97
C ILE A 11 -0.21 7.22 -0.35
N ILE A 12 -0.57 7.55 0.87
CA ILE A 12 -0.01 8.69 1.56
C ILE A 12 0.95 8.21 2.63
N HIS A 13 2.14 8.74 2.57
CA HIS A 13 3.06 8.80 3.68
C HIS A 13 3.04 10.24 4.23
N LYS A 14 3.07 10.40 5.54
CA LYS A 14 2.90 11.71 6.21
C LYS A 14 3.87 12.77 5.71
N SER A 15 3.42 13.86 5.10
CA SER A 15 3.94 15.21 5.33
C SER A 15 3.07 16.32 4.81
N ASN A 16 3.22 17.39 5.55
CA ASN A 16 2.74 18.76 5.38
C ASN A 16 1.23 18.99 5.43
N CYS A 17 0.86 19.60 6.54
CA CYS A 17 -0.08 20.70 6.82
C CYS A 17 -1.35 20.89 5.97
N VAL A 18 -1.73 19.93 5.11
CA VAL A 18 -3.00 19.95 4.42
C VAL A 18 -3.92 18.91 5.05
N SER A 19 -4.52 19.37 6.16
CA SER A 19 -5.67 18.75 6.81
C SER A 19 -5.42 17.40 7.54
N VAL A 20 -4.96 17.53 8.78
CA VAL A 20 -5.06 16.48 9.84
C VAL A 20 -6.47 15.81 9.85
N SER A 21 -7.52 16.52 9.43
CA SER A 21 -8.87 16.01 9.31
C SER A 21 -9.03 14.90 8.24
N ARG A 22 -8.32 14.99 7.12
CA ARG A 22 -8.35 13.95 6.07
C ARG A 22 -7.75 12.63 6.57
N PHE A 23 -6.68 12.70 7.37
CA PHE A 23 -6.04 11.51 7.93
C PHE A 23 -6.86 10.84 9.03
N ARG A 24 -7.60 11.61 9.84
CA ARG A 24 -8.43 11.04 10.91
C ARG A 24 -9.51 10.10 10.38
N GLN A 25 -10.05 10.37 9.20
CA GLN A 25 -11.10 9.56 8.60
C GLN A 25 -10.55 8.48 7.67
N LEU A 26 -9.25 8.52 7.33
CA LEU A 26 -8.66 7.63 6.33
C LEU A 26 -8.84 6.15 6.67
N ALA A 27 -8.63 5.76 7.92
CA ALA A 27 -8.80 4.37 8.36
C ALA A 27 -10.25 3.87 8.25
N LYS A 28 -11.24 4.75 8.45
CA LYS A 28 -12.65 4.44 8.25
C LYS A 28 -12.98 4.36 6.77
N ASN A 29 -12.56 5.36 6.01
CA ASN A 29 -12.79 5.42 4.56
C ASN A 29 -12.15 4.21 3.85
N ALA A 30 -10.95 3.78 4.28
CA ALA A 30 -10.28 2.61 3.73
C ALA A 30 -11.13 1.34 3.84
N ARG A 31 -11.80 1.11 4.97
CA ARG A 31 -12.67 -0.06 5.18
C ARG A 31 -13.89 -0.07 4.25
N GLU A 32 -14.38 1.11 3.88
CA GLU A 32 -15.52 1.28 2.98
C GLU A 32 -15.08 1.23 1.51
N ALA A 33 -13.87 1.70 1.21
CA ALA A 33 -13.37 1.84 -0.15
C ALA A 33 -12.73 0.57 -0.70
N VAL A 34 -12.01 -0.20 0.14
CA VAL A 34 -11.21 -1.35 -0.33
C VAL A 34 -11.40 -2.59 0.54
N SER A 35 -11.08 -3.75 -0.03
CA SER A 35 -11.06 -5.02 0.68
C SER A 35 -10.05 -5.98 0.07
N VAL A 36 -9.61 -6.97 0.86
CA VAL A 36 -8.65 -7.98 0.45
C VAL A 36 -9.38 -9.25 0.04
N TYR A 37 -9.12 -9.73 -1.18
CA TYR A 37 -9.67 -10.98 -1.70
C TYR A 37 -8.56 -11.85 -2.30
N ALA A 38 -8.89 -13.10 -2.61
CA ALA A 38 -8.03 -13.97 -3.39
C ALA A 38 -7.81 -13.35 -4.78
N SER A 39 -6.56 -13.34 -5.22
CA SER A 39 -6.16 -12.80 -6.53
C SER A 39 -5.78 -13.93 -7.48
N GLY A 40 -6.24 -13.84 -8.73
CA GLY A 40 -5.80 -14.76 -9.78
C GLY A 40 -4.37 -14.53 -10.26
N ILE A 41 -3.74 -13.43 -9.87
CA ILE A 41 -2.37 -13.10 -10.26
C ILE A 41 -1.38 -13.63 -9.22
N HIS A 42 -1.61 -13.32 -7.94
CA HIS A 42 -0.76 -13.78 -6.85
C HIS A 42 -1.51 -13.75 -5.52
N GLY A 43 -1.72 -14.91 -4.89
CA GLY A 43 -2.26 -15.13 -3.56
C GLY A 43 -3.44 -14.22 -3.18
N ARG A 44 -3.17 -13.05 -2.64
CA ARG A 44 -4.15 -12.04 -2.23
C ARG A 44 -3.91 -10.73 -2.97
N GLY A 45 -4.99 -9.98 -3.19
CA GLY A 45 -4.95 -8.64 -3.78
C GLY A 45 -5.86 -7.67 -3.04
N LEU A 46 -5.56 -6.38 -3.12
CA LEU A 46 -6.43 -5.31 -2.64
C LEU A 46 -7.35 -4.87 -3.76
N PHE A 47 -8.66 -4.87 -3.52
CA PHE A 47 -9.69 -4.55 -4.50
C PHE A 47 -10.56 -3.39 -4.03
N CYS A 48 -10.97 -2.55 -4.99
CA CYS A 48 -11.97 -1.51 -4.72
C CYS A 48 -13.35 -2.13 -4.51
N LYS A 49 -14.06 -1.66 -3.50
CA LYS A 49 -15.47 -1.99 -3.22
C LYS A 49 -16.44 -1.02 -3.86
N ARG A 50 -15.96 0.15 -4.24
CA ARG A 50 -16.69 1.22 -4.90
C ARG A 50 -15.80 1.96 -5.88
N GLU A 51 -16.39 2.83 -6.65
CA GLU A 51 -15.67 3.78 -7.47
C GLU A 51 -14.88 4.78 -6.60
N ILE A 52 -13.65 5.11 -7.01
CA ILE A 52 -12.74 6.00 -6.31
C ILE A 52 -12.43 7.17 -7.23
N SER A 53 -12.69 8.38 -6.74
CA SER A 53 -12.46 9.60 -7.49
C SER A 53 -10.95 9.90 -7.62
N ALA A 54 -10.56 10.52 -8.73
CA ALA A 54 -9.19 10.99 -8.92
C ALA A 54 -8.77 11.95 -7.79
N GLY A 55 -7.61 11.71 -7.19
CA GLY A 55 -7.11 12.50 -6.05
C GLY A 55 -7.71 12.13 -4.68
N GLU A 56 -8.62 11.15 -4.62
CA GLU A 56 -9.14 10.65 -3.36
C GLU A 56 -8.08 9.84 -2.60
N MET A 57 -7.95 10.10 -1.28
CA MET A 57 -7.10 9.33 -0.38
C MET A 57 -7.82 8.06 0.06
N VAL A 58 -7.27 6.90 -0.27
CA VAL A 58 -7.95 5.61 -0.06
C VAL A 58 -7.44 4.89 1.17
N ILE A 59 -6.13 4.70 1.27
CA ILE A 59 -5.50 3.92 2.34
C ILE A 59 -4.05 4.36 2.54
N GLU A 60 -3.58 4.33 3.78
CA GLU A 60 -2.17 4.50 4.10
C GLU A 60 -1.42 3.18 3.86
N TYR A 61 -0.24 3.25 3.25
CA TYR A 61 0.67 2.11 3.25
C TYR A 61 1.41 2.08 4.59
N ALA A 62 0.82 1.39 5.56
CA ALA A 62 1.37 1.30 6.91
C ALA A 62 2.47 0.24 6.98
N GLY A 63 3.51 0.54 7.76
CA GLY A 63 4.62 -0.36 8.00
C GLY A 63 5.73 0.31 8.81
N GLN A 64 6.81 -0.42 9.02
CA GLN A 64 8.00 0.10 9.67
C GLN A 64 8.92 0.74 8.63
N GLN A 65 9.28 2.01 8.83
CA GLN A 65 10.31 2.65 8.02
C GLN A 65 11.68 2.08 8.37
N ILE A 66 12.38 1.63 7.36
CA ILE A 66 13.74 1.10 7.49
C ILE A 66 14.66 1.74 6.44
N ARG A 67 15.95 1.77 6.71
CA ARG A 67 16.95 2.16 5.69
C ARG A 67 17.04 1.07 4.62
N SER A 68 17.19 1.47 3.36
CA SER A 68 17.24 0.56 2.20
C SER A 68 18.33 -0.51 2.34
N ILE A 69 19.45 -0.19 2.99
CA ILE A 69 20.54 -1.14 3.24
C ILE A 69 20.12 -2.35 4.10
N LEU A 70 19.03 -2.24 4.86
CA LEU A 70 18.52 -3.34 5.70
C LEU A 70 17.55 -4.27 4.95
N THR A 71 17.16 -3.91 3.73
CA THR A 71 16.14 -4.63 2.96
C THR A 71 16.54 -6.09 2.72
N ASP A 72 17.73 -6.32 2.16
CA ASP A 72 18.23 -7.67 1.85
C ASP A 72 18.39 -8.56 3.09
N TYR A 73 18.77 -7.94 4.21
CA TYR A 73 18.90 -8.67 5.48
C TYR A 73 17.53 -9.13 5.97
N ARG A 74 16.52 -8.24 5.94
CA ARG A 74 15.15 -8.56 6.36
C ARG A 74 14.49 -9.57 5.44
N GLU A 75 14.65 -9.42 4.12
CA GLU A 75 14.12 -10.35 3.14
C GLU A 75 14.62 -11.77 3.41
N ARG A 76 15.95 -11.95 3.53
CA ARG A 76 16.55 -13.24 3.88
C ARG A 76 16.07 -13.78 5.24
N TYR A 77 15.82 -12.91 6.20
CA TYR A 77 15.28 -13.31 7.50
C TYR A 77 13.86 -13.85 7.39
N TYR A 78 13.01 -13.19 6.59
CA TYR A 78 11.63 -13.63 6.35
C TYR A 78 11.58 -14.90 5.52
N ASP A 79 12.35 -15.02 4.46
CA ASP A 79 12.43 -16.20 3.60
C ASP A 79 12.79 -17.46 4.40
N ARG A 80 13.79 -17.38 5.26
CA ARG A 80 14.18 -18.52 6.11
C ARG A 80 13.08 -19.02 7.05
N ARG A 81 12.06 -18.19 7.29
CA ARG A 81 10.91 -18.49 8.13
C ARG A 81 9.64 -18.79 7.36
N GLY A 82 9.69 -18.78 6.03
CA GLY A 82 8.52 -18.95 5.18
C GLY A 82 7.50 -17.80 5.30
N ILE A 83 7.96 -16.60 5.69
CA ILE A 83 7.12 -15.41 5.83
C ILE A 83 7.16 -14.63 4.51
N GLY A 84 5.99 -14.39 3.90
CA GLY A 84 5.90 -13.55 2.71
C GLY A 84 6.37 -12.11 3.00
N CYS A 85 7.28 -11.61 2.17
CA CYS A 85 7.87 -10.28 2.33
C CYS A 85 7.01 -9.21 1.64
N TYR A 86 6.70 -8.13 2.37
CA TYR A 86 5.92 -6.99 1.88
C TYR A 86 6.68 -5.71 2.17
N MET A 87 7.49 -5.28 1.22
CA MET A 87 8.29 -4.08 1.32
C MET A 87 7.98 -3.12 0.19
N PHE A 88 7.91 -1.84 0.51
CA PHE A 88 7.67 -0.79 -0.45
C PHE A 88 8.77 0.26 -0.36
N ARG A 89 9.49 0.48 -1.48
CA ARG A 89 10.54 1.49 -1.58
C ARG A 89 9.91 2.88 -1.74
N LEU A 90 10.27 3.79 -0.85
CA LEU A 90 9.86 5.19 -0.88
C LEU A 90 10.80 6.02 -1.73
N ASP A 91 12.08 5.90 -1.46
CA ASP A 91 13.19 6.54 -2.16
C ASP A 91 14.44 5.65 -2.11
N ASP A 92 15.60 6.18 -2.48
CA ASP A 92 16.85 5.42 -2.51
C ASP A 92 17.31 4.97 -1.11
N ASP A 93 16.95 5.71 -0.07
CA ASP A 93 17.41 5.49 1.30
C ASP A 93 16.36 4.81 2.19
N VAL A 94 15.07 4.95 1.88
CA VAL A 94 13.97 4.58 2.76
C VAL A 94 13.04 3.56 2.11
N VAL A 95 12.72 2.51 2.88
CA VAL A 95 11.77 1.46 2.54
C VAL A 95 10.75 1.31 3.66
N VAL A 96 9.49 1.08 3.34
CA VAL A 96 8.47 0.69 4.31
C VAL A 96 8.34 -0.82 4.32
N ASP A 97 8.63 -1.44 5.45
CA ASP A 97 8.43 -2.86 5.69
C ASP A 97 7.06 -3.08 6.33
N ALA A 98 6.13 -3.58 5.55
CA ALA A 98 4.76 -3.89 5.96
C ALA A 98 4.56 -5.35 6.35
N THR A 99 5.63 -6.14 6.37
CA THR A 99 5.56 -7.60 6.59
C THR A 99 4.94 -7.94 7.93
N MET A 100 5.44 -7.37 9.02
CA MET A 100 5.01 -7.68 10.39
C MET A 100 4.03 -6.64 10.96
N SER A 101 4.11 -5.39 10.52
CA SER A 101 3.34 -4.26 11.08
C SER A 101 2.53 -3.51 10.03
N GLY A 102 2.19 -4.17 8.92
CA GLY A 102 1.43 -3.58 7.82
C GLY A 102 -0.09 -3.67 8.00
N ASN A 103 -0.78 -3.00 7.09
CA ASN A 103 -2.24 -3.09 6.94
C ASN A 103 -2.61 -3.74 5.59
N ALA A 104 -3.87 -3.60 5.17
CA ALA A 104 -4.38 -4.17 3.92
C ALA A 104 -3.66 -3.64 2.66
N ALA A 105 -3.02 -2.46 2.72
CA ALA A 105 -2.30 -1.87 1.59
C ALA A 105 -1.13 -2.74 1.11
N ARG A 106 -0.55 -3.58 1.97
CA ARG A 106 0.53 -4.50 1.57
C ARG A 106 0.11 -5.49 0.47
N PHE A 107 -1.18 -5.70 0.27
CA PHE A 107 -1.72 -6.57 -0.78
C PHE A 107 -1.98 -5.84 -2.10
N ILE A 108 -1.49 -4.61 -2.26
CA ILE A 108 -1.52 -3.90 -3.54
C ILE A 108 -0.57 -4.63 -4.50
N ASN A 109 -1.14 -5.19 -5.56
CA ASN A 109 -0.36 -5.84 -6.59
C ASN A 109 0.22 -4.80 -7.56
N HIS A 110 1.43 -5.04 -8.03
CA HIS A 110 2.01 -4.26 -9.12
C HIS A 110 1.22 -4.48 -10.41
N SER A 111 0.91 -3.41 -11.12
CA SER A 111 0.32 -3.47 -12.47
C SER A 111 1.22 -2.73 -13.46
N CYS A 112 1.68 -3.44 -14.49
CA CYS A 112 2.47 -2.85 -15.58
C CYS A 112 1.59 -2.09 -16.59
N GLU A 113 0.28 -2.33 -16.63
CA GLU A 113 -0.67 -1.53 -17.39
C GLU A 113 -1.16 -0.36 -16.54
N VAL A 114 -0.53 0.79 -16.76
CA VAL A 114 -0.80 2.03 -16.02
C VAL A 114 -2.14 2.63 -16.43
N ARG A 115 -3.23 2.11 -15.91
CA ARG A 115 -4.46 2.90 -15.70
C ARG A 115 -4.55 3.43 -14.27
N THR A 116 -3.47 3.22 -13.50
CA THR A 116 -3.44 3.53 -12.07
C THR A 116 -2.16 4.29 -11.76
N ILE A 117 -2.28 5.56 -11.47
CA ILE A 117 -1.19 6.35 -10.88
C ILE A 117 -1.30 6.16 -9.36
N VAL A 118 -0.41 5.36 -8.79
CA VAL A 118 -0.17 5.37 -7.35
C VAL A 118 0.62 6.63 -7.07
N SER A 119 -0.07 7.69 -6.66
CA SER A 119 0.58 8.92 -6.21
C SER A 119 0.85 8.79 -4.73
N MET A 120 2.12 8.67 -4.37
CA MET A 120 2.56 8.69 -2.98
C MET A 120 2.86 10.12 -2.59
N TYR A 121 2.14 10.61 -1.59
CA TYR A 121 2.51 11.83 -0.91
C TYR A 121 3.38 11.45 0.29
N PHE A 122 4.65 11.87 0.24
CA PHE A 122 5.56 11.80 1.36
C PHE A 122 5.47 13.08 2.19
N PRO A 123 5.72 12.98 3.50
CA PRO A 123 5.89 14.13 4.35
C PRO A 123 7.23 14.80 4.15
#